data_00697cd86ab2134f710ba6194f75467f
#
_entry.id   00697cd86ab2134f710ba6194f75467f
#
_cell.length_a   1.000
_cell.length_b   1.000
_cell.length_c   1.000
_cell.angle_alpha   90.00
_cell.angle_beta   90.00
_cell.angle_gamma   90.00
#
_symmetry.space_group_name_H-M   'P 1'
#
loop_
_entity.id
_entity.type
_entity.pdbx_description
1 polymer ?
#
loop_
_entity_poly.entity_id
_entity_poly.type
_entity_poly.pdbx_seq_one_letter_code
_entity_poly.pdbx_strand_id
1 'polypeptide(L)'
;MNDHDLLRQAVALAQRCPPSSTFRVGSVVVDATGTTLALGWSGRRHPADHAEESALADLPDVDLTGATIYSSLEPCSRRASRPRSCTELILRTGIARVVYAWREPALFVDCEGDELLRAAGREVHEMPELAHLVREANTHLPGIEP
;
A
#
# COMPACT_ATOMS: atom_id res chain seq x y z
N MET A 1 13.80 8.88 9.27
CA MET A 1 13.88 8.02 8.07
C MET A 1 13.28 8.78 6.89
N ASN A 2 13.87 8.66 5.71
CA ASN A 2 13.40 9.29 4.48
C ASN A 2 12.37 8.39 3.77
N ASP A 3 11.84 8.86 2.65
CA ASP A 3 10.86 8.09 1.86
C ASP A 3 11.41 6.73 1.43
N HIS A 4 12.68 6.67 1.03
CA HIS A 4 13.31 5.43 0.59
C HIS A 4 13.34 4.40 1.72
N ASP A 5 13.75 4.81 2.93
CA ASP A 5 13.81 3.92 4.09
C ASP A 5 12.42 3.42 4.50
N LEU A 6 11.43 4.31 4.51
CA LEU A 6 10.07 3.96 4.92
C LEU A 6 9.40 3.06 3.89
N LEU A 7 9.64 3.30 2.59
CA LEU A 7 9.10 2.42 1.56
C LEU A 7 9.77 1.04 1.61
N ARG A 8 11.08 0.98 1.88
CA ARG A 8 11.76 -0.31 2.08
C ARG A 8 11.18 -1.06 3.27
N GLN A 9 10.81 -0.36 4.34
CA GLN A 9 10.14 -0.98 5.48
C GLN A 9 8.78 -1.58 5.06
N ALA A 10 8.01 -0.85 4.28
CA ALA A 10 6.74 -1.36 3.74
C ALA A 10 6.96 -2.62 2.89
N VAL A 11 7.97 -2.59 2.01
CA VAL A 11 8.33 -3.76 1.18
C VAL A 11 8.70 -4.95 2.06
N ALA A 12 9.47 -4.73 3.13
CA ALA A 12 9.87 -5.79 4.04
C ALA A 12 8.68 -6.42 4.78
N LEU A 13 7.63 -5.65 5.07
CA LEU A 13 6.43 -6.16 5.72
C LEU A 13 5.69 -7.20 4.86
N ALA A 14 5.88 -7.18 3.55
CA ALA A 14 5.29 -8.18 2.67
C ALA A 14 5.75 -9.61 3.02
N GLN A 15 6.91 -9.77 3.67
CA GLN A 15 7.40 -11.08 4.12
C GLN A 15 6.55 -11.67 5.24
N ARG A 16 5.74 -10.85 5.92
CA ARG A 16 4.83 -11.31 6.98
C ARG A 16 3.51 -11.84 6.44
N CYS A 17 3.22 -11.64 5.15
CA CYS A 17 1.98 -12.11 4.55
C CYS A 17 1.89 -13.64 4.62
N PRO A 18 0.73 -14.19 5.03
CA PRO A 18 0.51 -15.63 4.96
C PRO A 18 0.49 -16.08 3.49
N PRO A 19 0.70 -17.39 3.22
CA PRO A 19 0.60 -17.92 1.86
C PRO A 19 -0.75 -17.54 1.24
N SER A 20 -0.70 -17.07 -0.02
CA SER A 20 -1.88 -16.53 -0.71
C SER A 20 -1.70 -16.69 -2.22
N SER A 21 -2.82 -16.67 -2.94
CA SER A 21 -2.85 -16.63 -4.40
C SER A 21 -2.89 -15.20 -4.94
N THR A 22 -2.82 -14.19 -4.06
CA THR A 22 -2.85 -12.77 -4.44
C THR A 22 -1.54 -12.08 -4.10
N PHE A 23 -1.47 -10.78 -4.32
CA PHE A 23 -0.27 -10.00 -4.03
C PHE A 23 0.06 -9.98 -2.54
N ARG A 24 1.35 -10.08 -2.24
CA ARG A 24 1.91 -9.83 -0.92
C ARG A 24 2.36 -8.38 -0.86
N VAL A 25 1.73 -7.61 0.01
CA VAL A 25 1.93 -6.17 0.10
C VAL A 25 2.18 -5.78 1.55
N GLY A 26 3.00 -4.76 1.75
CA GLY A 26 3.21 -4.15 3.06
C GLY A 26 2.88 -2.67 3.00
N SER A 27 2.49 -2.10 4.14
CA SER A 27 2.11 -0.70 4.24
C SER A 27 2.54 -0.10 5.57
N VAL A 28 2.96 1.18 5.54
CA VAL A 28 3.39 1.94 6.72
C VAL A 28 2.72 3.31 6.66
N VAL A 29 2.12 3.74 7.75
CA VAL A 29 1.57 5.11 7.86
C VAL A 29 2.41 5.89 8.86
N VAL A 30 2.88 7.07 8.45
CA VAL A 30 3.64 7.98 9.33
C VAL A 30 2.94 9.33 9.37
N ASP A 31 3.09 10.04 10.49
CA ASP A 31 2.57 11.41 10.61
C ASP A 31 3.54 12.43 10.00
N ALA A 32 3.18 13.70 10.08
CA ALA A 32 3.98 14.80 9.51
C ALA A 32 5.36 14.92 10.13
N THR A 33 5.58 14.38 11.33
CA THR A 33 6.89 14.40 12.01
C THR A 33 7.74 13.18 11.70
N GLY A 34 7.21 12.21 10.94
CA GLY A 34 7.90 10.96 10.64
C GLY A 34 7.67 9.84 11.66
N THR A 35 6.77 10.06 12.63
CA THR A 35 6.43 9.03 13.61
C THR A 35 5.53 7.98 12.96
N THR A 36 5.90 6.70 13.09
CA THR A 36 5.10 5.58 12.58
C THR A 36 3.81 5.45 13.40
N LEU A 37 2.68 5.53 12.74
CA LEU A 37 1.36 5.41 13.35
C LEU A 37 0.77 4.02 13.22
N ALA A 38 1.03 3.33 12.12
CA ALA A 38 0.47 2.00 11.87
C ALA A 38 1.28 1.23 10.84
N LEU A 39 1.23 -0.09 10.95
CA LEU A 39 1.82 -1.04 10.02
C LEU A 39 0.72 -1.98 9.52
N GLY A 40 0.81 -2.40 8.26
CA GLY A 40 -0.14 -3.35 7.70
C GLY A 40 0.51 -4.27 6.69
N TRP A 41 -0.09 -5.44 6.46
CA TRP A 41 0.31 -6.35 5.40
C TRP A 41 -0.88 -7.19 4.96
N SER A 42 -0.81 -7.73 3.75
CA SER A 42 -1.89 -8.54 3.19
C SER A 42 -2.18 -9.75 4.08
N GLY A 43 -3.45 -9.98 4.38
CA GLY A 43 -3.88 -11.12 5.17
C GLY A 43 -3.59 -11.03 6.67
N ARG A 44 -3.24 -9.85 7.18
CA ARG A 44 -2.84 -9.68 8.60
C ARG A 44 -3.94 -10.05 9.59
N ARG A 45 -5.15 -9.51 9.41
CA ARG A 45 -6.27 -9.75 10.33
C ARG A 45 -7.28 -10.75 9.76
N HIS A 46 -7.38 -10.80 8.43
CA HIS A 46 -8.34 -11.62 7.69
C HIS A 46 -7.73 -11.93 6.32
N PRO A 47 -7.99 -13.14 5.76
CA PRO A 47 -7.43 -13.50 4.45
C PRO A 47 -7.73 -12.49 3.33
N ALA A 48 -8.84 -11.76 3.41
CA ALA A 48 -9.22 -10.75 2.43
C ALA A 48 -8.62 -9.36 2.68
N ASP A 49 -7.89 -9.16 3.78
CA ASP A 49 -7.29 -7.86 4.09
C ASP A 49 -6.19 -7.50 3.09
N HIS A 50 -6.25 -6.28 2.58
CA HIS A 50 -5.10 -5.65 1.92
C HIS A 50 -4.23 -4.96 2.96
N ALA A 51 -2.98 -4.68 2.59
CA ALA A 51 -2.02 -4.07 3.51
C ALA A 51 -2.49 -2.69 4.01
N GLU A 52 -2.95 -1.85 3.10
CA GLU A 52 -3.43 -0.51 3.43
C GLU A 52 -4.65 -0.57 4.36
N GLU A 53 -5.57 -1.48 4.06
CA GLU A 53 -6.76 -1.69 4.88
C GLU A 53 -6.39 -2.07 6.30
N SER A 54 -5.45 -2.99 6.49
CA SER A 54 -5.03 -3.41 7.81
C SER A 54 -4.29 -2.31 8.58
N ALA A 55 -3.47 -1.50 7.88
CA ALA A 55 -2.80 -0.36 8.49
C ALA A 55 -3.80 0.71 8.92
N LEU A 56 -4.74 1.06 8.04
CA LEU A 56 -5.74 2.09 8.34
C LEU A 56 -6.65 1.70 9.50
N ALA A 57 -6.92 0.41 9.67
CA ALA A 57 -7.74 -0.09 10.78
C ALA A 57 -7.06 0.07 12.14
N ASP A 58 -5.73 0.13 12.18
CA ASP A 58 -4.96 0.27 13.41
C ASP A 58 -4.56 1.72 13.71
N LEU A 59 -5.01 2.68 12.89
CA LEU A 59 -4.66 4.08 13.12
C LEU A 59 -5.26 4.58 14.43
N PRO A 60 -4.44 5.29 15.24
CA PRO A 60 -4.99 6.00 16.40
C PRO A 60 -5.89 7.16 15.97
N ASP A 61 -6.71 7.64 16.87
CA ASP A 61 -7.56 8.82 16.62
C ASP A 61 -6.71 10.09 16.72
N VAL A 62 -6.02 10.41 15.63
CA VAL A 62 -5.12 11.57 15.52
C VAL A 62 -5.36 12.28 14.19
N ASP A 63 -4.91 13.53 14.12
CA ASP A 63 -4.93 14.30 12.88
C ASP A 63 -3.96 13.68 11.86
N LEU A 64 -4.49 13.30 10.69
CA LEU A 64 -3.71 12.70 9.60
C LEU A 64 -3.33 13.74 8.53
N THR A 65 -3.65 15.02 8.74
CA THR A 65 -3.20 16.09 7.85
C THR A 65 -1.68 16.10 7.82
N GLY A 66 -1.08 16.00 6.64
CA GLY A 66 0.36 15.90 6.50
C GLY A 66 0.92 14.49 6.69
N ALA A 67 0.08 13.50 6.96
CA ALA A 67 0.52 12.11 7.05
C ALA A 67 0.81 11.51 5.67
N THR A 68 1.66 10.48 5.65
CA THR A 68 2.01 9.74 4.44
C THR A 68 1.74 8.26 4.65
N ILE A 69 1.18 7.61 3.63
CA ILE A 69 1.10 6.15 3.58
C ILE A 69 2.09 5.62 2.54
N TYR A 70 2.90 4.66 2.95
CA TYR A 70 3.87 3.96 2.10
C TYR A 70 3.31 2.57 1.83
N SER A 71 3.19 2.21 0.56
CA SER A 71 2.71 0.89 0.14
C SER A 71 3.67 0.28 -0.85
N SER A 72 3.99 -0.99 -0.71
CA SER A 72 4.91 -1.66 -1.64
C SER A 72 4.31 -1.75 -3.05
N LEU A 73 2.99 -1.91 -3.15
CA LEU A 73 2.25 -1.95 -4.40
C LEU A 73 1.31 -0.73 -4.49
N GLU A 74 1.03 -0.27 -5.69
CA GLU A 74 0.05 0.80 -5.92
C GLU A 74 -1.29 0.44 -5.27
N PRO A 75 -1.91 1.35 -4.47
CA PRO A 75 -3.19 1.06 -3.85
C PRO A 75 -4.25 0.69 -4.88
N CYS A 76 -5.00 -0.39 -4.63
CA CYS A 76 -5.99 -0.86 -5.56
C CYS A 76 -7.13 0.15 -5.75
N SER A 77 -7.69 0.20 -6.95
CA SER A 77 -8.85 1.03 -7.27
C SER A 77 -10.13 0.21 -7.39
N ARG A 78 -10.01 -1.12 -7.51
CA ARG A 78 -11.11 -2.08 -7.55
C ARG A 78 -10.70 -3.37 -6.85
N ARG A 79 -11.66 -4.04 -6.24
CA ARG A 79 -11.44 -5.34 -5.63
C ARG A 79 -12.76 -6.09 -5.50
N ALA A 80 -12.71 -7.43 -5.62
CA ALA A 80 -13.91 -8.27 -5.52
C ALA A 80 -14.28 -8.60 -4.07
N SER A 81 -13.31 -8.61 -3.15
CA SER A 81 -13.47 -9.14 -1.79
C SER A 81 -14.10 -8.17 -0.80
N ARG A 82 -14.14 -6.87 -1.11
CA ARG A 82 -14.66 -5.82 -0.24
C ARG A 82 -15.38 -4.76 -1.08
N PRO A 83 -16.35 -4.03 -0.51
CA PRO A 83 -17.07 -2.98 -1.25
C PRO A 83 -16.21 -1.75 -1.56
N ARG A 84 -15.16 -1.49 -0.79
CA ARG A 84 -14.30 -0.32 -0.97
C ARG A 84 -12.89 -0.73 -1.31
N SER A 85 -12.29 -0.05 -2.30
CA SER A 85 -10.89 -0.21 -2.65
C SER A 85 -9.99 0.46 -1.60
N CYS A 86 -8.69 0.12 -1.61
CA CYS A 86 -7.72 0.79 -0.74
C CYS A 86 -7.60 2.27 -1.08
N THR A 87 -7.67 2.63 -2.37
CA THR A 87 -7.70 4.04 -2.81
C THR A 87 -8.87 4.78 -2.15
N GLU A 88 -10.07 4.21 -2.18
CA GLU A 88 -11.23 4.82 -1.54
C GLU A 88 -11.05 4.96 -0.03
N LEU A 89 -10.50 3.94 0.64
CA LEU A 89 -10.23 3.99 2.08
C LEU A 89 -9.24 5.10 2.43
N ILE A 90 -8.18 5.27 1.63
CA ILE A 90 -7.20 6.35 1.82
C ILE A 90 -7.88 7.71 1.65
N LEU A 91 -8.71 7.86 0.61
CA LEU A 91 -9.40 9.12 0.33
C LEU A 91 -10.41 9.51 1.42
N ARG A 92 -10.84 8.59 2.25
CA ARG A 92 -11.70 8.85 3.40
C ARG A 92 -10.92 9.36 4.62
N THR A 93 -9.59 9.37 4.54
CA THR A 93 -8.72 9.89 5.60
C THR A 93 -8.16 11.25 5.20
N GLY A 94 -7.47 11.91 6.14
CA GLY A 94 -6.73 13.13 5.86
C GLY A 94 -5.32 12.91 5.32
N ILE A 95 -4.93 11.67 5.04
CA ILE A 95 -3.58 11.34 4.53
C ILE A 95 -3.30 12.14 3.26
N ALA A 96 -2.21 12.93 3.29
CA ALA A 96 -1.89 13.88 2.23
C ALA A 96 -1.02 13.29 1.12
N ARG A 97 -0.18 12.31 1.46
CA ARG A 97 0.81 11.75 0.54
C ARG A 97 0.69 10.23 0.48
N VAL A 98 0.90 9.70 -0.73
CA VAL A 98 0.96 8.26 -0.98
C VAL A 98 2.24 7.96 -1.74
N VAL A 99 3.06 7.04 -1.23
CA VAL A 99 4.31 6.62 -1.86
C VAL A 99 4.24 5.12 -2.10
N TYR A 100 4.55 4.68 -3.31
CA TYR A 100 4.54 3.25 -3.64
C TYR A 100 5.69 2.90 -4.58
N ALA A 101 6.04 1.60 -4.63
CA ALA A 101 7.21 1.14 -5.40
C ALA A 101 6.84 0.60 -6.77
N TRP A 102 5.75 -0.13 -6.90
CA TRP A 102 5.39 -0.84 -8.13
C TRP A 102 3.94 -0.61 -8.51
N ARG A 103 3.71 -0.18 -9.75
CA ARG A 103 2.33 -0.06 -10.27
C ARG A 103 1.73 -1.46 -10.37
N GLU A 104 0.50 -1.59 -9.92
CA GLU A 104 -0.18 -2.89 -9.93
C GLU A 104 -0.36 -3.36 -11.37
N PRO A 105 0.22 -4.53 -11.75
CA PRO A 105 0.00 -5.08 -13.07
C PRO A 105 -1.44 -5.60 -13.21
N ALA A 106 -1.99 -5.59 -14.42
CA ALA A 106 -3.36 -5.98 -14.69
C ALA A 106 -3.52 -7.52 -14.71
N LEU A 107 -3.21 -8.18 -13.58
CA LEU A 107 -3.38 -9.63 -13.42
C LEU A 107 -4.81 -10.00 -13.01
N PHE A 108 -5.41 -9.19 -12.16
CA PHE A 108 -6.75 -9.43 -11.61
C PHE A 108 -7.74 -8.38 -12.08
N VAL A 109 -7.38 -7.10 -11.94
CA VAL A 109 -8.17 -5.95 -12.39
C VAL A 109 -7.22 -4.86 -12.85
N ASP A 110 -7.69 -3.94 -13.70
CA ASP A 110 -6.94 -2.74 -14.03
C ASP A 110 -6.91 -1.81 -12.83
N CYS A 111 -5.72 -1.31 -12.46
CA CYS A 111 -5.56 -0.42 -11.32
C CYS A 111 -5.40 1.03 -11.78
N GLU A 112 -6.19 1.92 -11.21
CA GLU A 112 -6.14 3.37 -11.47
C GLU A 112 -5.92 4.14 -10.16
N GLY A 113 -5.34 3.50 -9.14
CA GLY A 113 -5.17 4.11 -7.82
C GLY A 113 -4.37 5.40 -7.87
N ASP A 114 -3.24 5.40 -8.58
CA ASP A 114 -2.39 6.58 -8.73
C ASP A 114 -3.19 7.75 -9.33
N GLU A 115 -3.86 7.52 -10.44
CA GLU A 115 -4.64 8.53 -11.15
C GLU A 115 -5.75 9.10 -10.28
N LEU A 116 -6.48 8.25 -9.57
CA LEU A 116 -7.59 8.66 -8.71
C LEU A 116 -7.10 9.48 -7.50
N LEU A 117 -5.97 9.08 -6.90
CA LEU A 117 -5.40 9.80 -5.78
C LEU A 117 -4.93 11.19 -6.19
N ARG A 118 -4.26 11.32 -7.34
CA ARG A 118 -3.82 12.60 -7.88
C ARG A 118 -5.01 13.49 -8.22
N ALA A 119 -6.04 12.93 -8.84
CA ALA A 119 -7.26 13.67 -9.21
C ALA A 119 -7.97 14.22 -7.97
N ALA A 120 -7.86 13.54 -6.82
CA ALA A 120 -8.43 13.97 -5.55
C ALA A 120 -7.52 14.96 -4.79
N GLY A 121 -6.41 15.41 -5.39
CA GLY A 121 -5.52 16.39 -4.77
C GLY A 121 -4.48 15.81 -3.82
N ARG A 122 -4.30 14.51 -3.78
CA ARG A 122 -3.26 13.88 -2.95
C ARG A 122 -1.92 13.91 -3.70
N GLU A 123 -0.83 14.06 -2.95
CA GLU A 123 0.51 13.97 -3.50
C GLU A 123 0.88 12.49 -3.63
N VAL A 124 1.29 12.06 -4.82
CA VAL A 124 1.60 10.66 -5.11
C VAL A 124 3.01 10.56 -5.68
N HIS A 125 3.83 9.69 -5.11
CA HIS A 125 5.19 9.43 -5.57
C HIS A 125 5.36 7.94 -5.87
N GLU A 126 5.72 7.62 -7.09
CA GLU A 126 6.16 6.30 -7.48
C GLU A 126 7.69 6.23 -7.32
N MET A 127 8.21 5.20 -6.66
CA MET A 127 9.65 4.95 -6.52
C MET A 127 10.02 3.63 -7.20
N PRO A 128 10.09 3.62 -8.53
CA PRO A 128 10.28 2.38 -9.31
C PRO A 128 11.62 1.69 -9.07
N GLU A 129 12.61 2.38 -8.51
CA GLU A 129 13.89 1.81 -8.14
C GLU A 129 13.76 0.71 -7.08
N LEU A 130 12.65 0.64 -6.35
CA LEU A 130 12.35 -0.41 -5.38
C LEU A 130 11.39 -1.47 -5.91
N ALA A 131 10.89 -1.31 -7.14
CA ALA A 131 9.89 -2.23 -7.70
C ALA A 131 10.39 -3.68 -7.78
N HIS A 132 11.69 -3.89 -8.05
CA HIS A 132 12.27 -5.24 -8.13
C HIS A 132 12.11 -6.01 -6.82
N LEU A 133 12.18 -5.35 -5.67
CA LEU A 133 11.98 -5.98 -4.36
C LEU A 133 10.53 -6.43 -4.19
N VAL A 134 9.58 -5.67 -4.71
CA VAL A 134 8.16 -6.02 -4.68
C VAL A 134 7.90 -7.23 -5.60
N ARG A 135 8.49 -7.24 -6.79
CA ARG A 135 8.39 -8.38 -7.69
C ARG A 135 8.95 -9.64 -7.05
N GLU A 136 10.11 -9.57 -6.41
CA GLU A 136 10.72 -10.70 -5.71
C GLU A 136 9.77 -11.32 -4.67
N ALA A 137 9.02 -10.48 -3.95
CA ALA A 137 8.06 -10.92 -2.94
C ALA A 137 6.81 -11.57 -3.58
N ASN A 138 6.61 -11.43 -4.89
CA ASN A 138 5.40 -11.83 -5.59
C ASN A 138 5.65 -12.82 -6.74
N THR A 139 6.78 -13.51 -6.73
CA THR A 139 7.10 -14.49 -7.79
C THR A 139 6.20 -15.73 -7.78
N HIS A 140 5.40 -15.91 -6.73
CA HIS A 140 4.38 -16.96 -6.67
C HIS A 140 3.21 -16.68 -7.64
N LEU A 141 3.08 -15.46 -8.15
CA LEU A 141 2.02 -15.10 -9.09
C LEU A 141 2.44 -15.35 -10.53
N PRO A 142 1.50 -15.78 -11.41
CA PRO A 142 1.82 -16.04 -12.82
C PRO A 142 2.39 -14.80 -13.51
N GLY A 143 3.50 -14.98 -14.23
CA GLY A 143 4.09 -13.92 -15.03
C GLY A 143 4.91 -12.88 -14.25
N ILE A 144 5.04 -13.03 -12.93
CA ILE A 144 5.84 -12.12 -12.12
C ILE A 144 7.24 -12.70 -11.96
N GLU A 145 8.24 -11.96 -12.46
CA GLU A 145 9.66 -12.28 -12.34
C GLU A 145 10.37 -11.21 -11.52
N PRO A 146 11.45 -11.58 -10.81
CA PRO A 146 12.22 -10.63 -10.01
C PRO A 146 12.77 -9.47 -10.82
#